data_5ede246ffb0fbd10daf84f045ca35795
#
_entry.id   5ede246ffb0fbd10daf84f045ca35795
#
_cell.length_a   1.000
_cell.length_b   1.000
_cell.length_c   1.000
_cell.angle_alpha   90.00
_cell.angle_beta   90.00
_cell.angle_gamma   90.00
#
_symmetry.space_group_name_H-M   'P 1'
#
loop_
_entity.id
_entity.type
_entity.pdbx_description
1 polymer ?
#
loop_
_entity_poly.entity_id
_entity_poly.type
_entity_poly.pdbx_seq_one_letter_code
_entity_poly.pdbx_strand_id
1 'polypeptide(L)'
;PELFRSARPKDPFKAKQLHKGLKELGEEGAIQVFEDELGNLYLGAVGQLQFEIVAQRLATEYNVDAIYENTSVSTARWVTYPDEQTRKDFEKEQGMRLAKDADGNTVYLATSIYNLQTTQKHWPQVTFHVTREHGQKLKHTDVDLDI
;
A
#
# COMPACT_ATOMS: atom_id res chain seq x y z
N PRO A 1 -5.48 5.64 6.17
CA PRO A 1 -5.00 5.00 7.39
C PRO A 1 -4.11 5.93 8.18
N GLU A 2 -4.14 5.79 9.49
CA GLU A 2 -3.38 6.67 10.38
C GLU A 2 -2.20 5.96 11.04
N LEU A 3 -2.25 4.62 11.11
CA LEU A 3 -1.20 3.82 11.70
C LEU A 3 -0.62 2.89 10.65
N PHE A 4 0.71 2.82 10.59
CA PHE A 4 1.41 1.95 9.65
C PHE A 4 2.37 1.03 10.39
N ARG A 5 2.45 -0.22 9.94
CA ARG A 5 3.42 -1.20 10.41
C ARG A 5 3.93 -2.00 9.21
N SER A 6 5.16 -2.44 9.26
CA SER A 6 5.61 -3.47 8.35
C SER A 6 5.26 -4.84 8.91
N ALA A 7 5.13 -5.83 8.04
CA ALA A 7 4.76 -7.18 8.44
C ALA A 7 5.71 -8.20 7.81
N ARG A 8 6.13 -9.18 8.61
CA ARG A 8 6.91 -10.31 8.12
C ARG A 8 6.46 -11.58 8.81
N PRO A 9 6.71 -12.77 8.21
CA PRO A 9 6.33 -14.01 8.87
C PRO A 9 7.31 -14.30 10.00
N LYS A 10 6.77 -14.81 11.12
CA LYS A 10 7.61 -15.28 12.22
C LYS A 10 8.49 -16.44 11.75
N ASP A 11 7.90 -17.35 10.97
CA ASP A 11 8.62 -18.45 10.31
C ASP A 11 8.88 -18.05 8.86
N PRO A 12 10.17 -17.87 8.46
CA PRO A 12 10.48 -17.46 7.10
C PRO A 12 9.94 -18.39 6.01
N PHE A 13 9.72 -19.67 6.33
CA PHE A 13 9.18 -20.63 5.36
C PHE A 13 7.69 -20.41 5.09
N LYS A 14 7.04 -19.55 5.85
CA LYS A 14 5.62 -19.24 5.67
C LYS A 14 5.37 -17.89 4.98
N ALA A 15 6.35 -17.37 4.26
CA ALA A 15 6.21 -16.12 3.54
C ALA A 15 5.05 -16.14 2.54
N LYS A 16 4.85 -17.26 1.83
CA LYS A 16 3.76 -17.36 0.86
C LYS A 16 2.39 -17.30 1.53
N GLN A 17 2.24 -17.96 2.68
CA GLN A 17 0.99 -17.90 3.45
C GLN A 17 0.70 -16.47 3.90
N LEU A 18 1.73 -15.74 4.34
CA LEU A 18 1.56 -14.37 4.77
C LEU A 18 1.12 -13.47 3.62
N HIS A 19 1.79 -13.57 2.46
CA HIS A 19 1.43 -12.78 1.29
C HIS A 19 -0.01 -13.07 0.84
N LYS A 20 -0.37 -14.35 0.76
CA LYS A 20 -1.72 -14.75 0.37
C LYS A 20 -2.75 -14.25 1.35
N GLY A 21 -2.50 -14.45 2.64
CA GLY A 21 -3.44 -14.04 3.68
C GLY A 21 -3.65 -12.54 3.70
N LEU A 22 -2.57 -11.78 3.66
CA LEU A 22 -2.68 -10.31 3.66
C LEU A 22 -3.35 -9.79 2.41
N LYS A 23 -3.04 -10.37 1.25
CA LYS A 23 -3.71 -9.96 0.01
C LYS A 23 -5.21 -10.16 0.10
N GLU A 24 -5.64 -11.33 0.55
CA GLU A 24 -7.07 -11.65 0.66
C GLU A 24 -7.76 -10.80 1.74
N LEU A 25 -7.12 -10.59 2.88
CA LEU A 25 -7.67 -9.72 3.92
C LEU A 25 -7.73 -8.26 3.46
N GLY A 26 -6.76 -7.82 2.68
CA GLY A 26 -6.79 -6.50 2.07
C GLY A 26 -7.91 -6.35 1.06
N GLU A 27 -8.12 -7.36 0.21
CA GLU A 27 -9.21 -7.37 -0.76
C GLU A 27 -10.58 -7.35 -0.06
N GLU A 28 -10.67 -8.02 1.09
CA GLU A 28 -11.87 -8.04 1.91
C GLU A 28 -12.15 -6.70 2.60
N GLY A 29 -11.12 -5.87 2.76
CA GLY A 29 -11.25 -4.59 3.45
C GLY A 29 -10.98 -4.66 4.94
N ALA A 30 -10.45 -5.77 5.44
CA ALA A 30 -10.16 -5.93 6.87
C ALA A 30 -9.07 -4.99 7.34
N ILE A 31 -8.10 -4.69 6.47
CA ILE A 31 -7.00 -3.76 6.72
C ILE A 31 -6.46 -3.30 5.36
N GLN A 32 -5.73 -2.20 5.32
CA GLN A 32 -5.05 -1.81 4.09
C GLN A 32 -3.69 -2.48 4.00
N VAL A 33 -3.40 -3.05 2.83
CA VAL A 33 -2.18 -3.82 2.60
C VAL A 33 -1.45 -3.24 1.40
N PHE A 34 -0.15 -3.01 1.56
CA PHE A 34 0.70 -2.48 0.50
C PHE A 34 1.93 -3.36 0.35
N GLU A 35 2.28 -3.68 -0.87
CA GLU A 35 3.48 -4.48 -1.16
C GLU A 35 4.37 -3.71 -2.11
N ASP A 36 5.63 -3.47 -1.74
CA ASP A 36 6.57 -2.79 -2.60
C ASP A 36 7.21 -3.77 -3.61
N GLU A 37 8.03 -3.24 -4.51
CA GLU A 37 8.61 -4.07 -5.57
C GLU A 37 9.63 -5.11 -5.05
N LEU A 38 10.12 -4.94 -3.82
CA LEU A 38 11.00 -5.90 -3.18
C LEU A 38 10.24 -6.98 -2.41
N GLY A 39 8.91 -6.90 -2.39
CA GLY A 39 8.08 -7.84 -1.65
C GLY A 39 7.87 -7.49 -0.19
N ASN A 40 8.32 -6.33 0.27
CA ASN A 40 8.06 -5.88 1.63
C ASN A 40 6.59 -5.54 1.79
N LEU A 41 6.03 -5.95 2.92
CA LEU A 41 4.61 -5.77 3.21
C LEU A 41 4.42 -4.68 4.27
N TYR A 42 3.49 -3.78 4.00
CA TYR A 42 3.11 -2.71 4.91
C TYR A 42 1.61 -2.77 5.14
N LEU A 43 1.21 -2.50 6.38
CA LEU A 43 -0.21 -2.48 6.74
C LEU A 43 -0.57 -1.09 7.22
N GLY A 44 -1.75 -0.62 6.80
CA GLY A 44 -2.30 0.64 7.26
C GLY A 44 -3.65 0.43 7.93
N ALA A 45 -3.84 1.05 9.08
CA ALA A 45 -5.04 0.88 9.87
C ALA A 45 -5.50 2.20 10.49
N VAL A 46 -6.77 2.28 10.81
CA VAL A 46 -7.33 3.41 11.55
C VAL A 46 -7.01 3.29 13.03
N GLY A 47 -6.98 2.07 13.55
CA GLY A 47 -6.71 1.84 14.97
C GLY A 47 -5.97 0.53 15.21
N GLN A 48 -5.43 0.40 16.41
CA GLN A 48 -4.62 -0.74 16.83
C GLN A 48 -5.37 -2.08 16.75
N LEU A 49 -6.67 -2.07 17.02
CA LEU A 49 -7.47 -3.29 17.02
C LEU A 49 -7.47 -4.01 15.68
N GLN A 50 -7.40 -3.27 14.58
CA GLN A 50 -7.34 -3.89 13.24
C GLN A 50 -6.11 -4.77 13.10
N PHE A 51 -4.97 -4.34 13.62
CA PHE A 51 -3.75 -5.15 13.58
C PHE A 51 -3.91 -6.46 14.34
N GLU A 52 -4.54 -6.40 15.52
CA GLU A 52 -4.75 -7.57 16.36
C GLU A 52 -5.70 -8.58 15.71
N ILE A 53 -6.79 -8.08 15.12
CA ILE A 53 -7.77 -8.94 14.44
C ILE A 53 -7.12 -9.61 13.22
N VAL A 54 -6.33 -8.87 12.46
CA VAL A 54 -5.66 -9.42 11.28
C VAL A 54 -4.63 -10.48 11.69
N ALA A 55 -3.86 -10.23 12.75
CA ALA A 55 -2.91 -11.22 13.25
C ALA A 55 -3.60 -12.52 13.64
N GLN A 56 -4.74 -12.42 14.32
CA GLN A 56 -5.53 -13.60 14.72
C GLN A 56 -6.05 -14.35 13.49
N ARG A 57 -6.54 -13.64 12.50
CA ARG A 57 -7.07 -14.27 11.29
C ARG A 57 -5.96 -14.92 10.46
N LEU A 58 -4.78 -14.30 10.40
CA LEU A 58 -3.63 -14.92 9.74
C LEU A 58 -3.26 -16.25 10.42
N ALA A 59 -3.26 -16.28 11.74
CA ALA A 59 -2.93 -17.48 12.47
C ALA A 59 -3.97 -18.58 12.26
N THR A 60 -5.25 -18.25 12.33
CA THR A 60 -6.32 -19.25 12.29
C THR A 60 -6.72 -19.66 10.88
N GLU A 61 -6.73 -18.73 9.92
CA GLU A 61 -7.20 -19.00 8.56
C GLU A 61 -6.06 -19.35 7.59
N TYR A 62 -4.85 -18.84 7.85
CA TYR A 62 -3.72 -19.01 6.92
C TYR A 62 -2.53 -19.72 7.54
N ASN A 63 -2.65 -20.13 8.78
CA ASN A 63 -1.61 -20.88 9.51
C ASN A 63 -0.25 -20.17 9.48
N VAL A 64 -0.24 -18.85 9.68
CA VAL A 64 0.96 -18.06 9.73
C VAL A 64 0.88 -17.02 10.84
N ASP A 65 1.96 -16.91 11.61
CA ASP A 65 2.10 -15.86 12.62
C ASP A 65 2.86 -14.70 11.98
N ALA A 66 2.29 -13.51 12.10
CA ALA A 66 2.90 -12.30 11.60
C ALA A 66 3.65 -11.57 12.71
N ILE A 67 4.79 -10.98 12.38
CA ILE A 67 5.48 -10.04 13.24
C ILE A 67 5.29 -8.66 12.65
N TYR A 68 4.75 -7.74 13.45
CA TYR A 68 4.60 -6.33 13.06
C TYR A 68 5.75 -5.53 13.61
N GLU A 69 6.29 -4.63 12.78
CA GLU A 69 7.40 -3.80 13.16
C GLU A 69 7.11 -2.34 12.80
N ASN A 70 7.77 -1.43 13.50
CA ASN A 70 7.67 -0.02 13.16
C ASN A 70 8.24 0.21 11.77
N THR A 71 7.69 1.20 11.08
CA THR A 71 8.13 1.57 9.74
C THR A 71 8.26 3.09 9.64
N SER A 72 9.05 3.55 8.69
CA SER A 72 9.16 4.98 8.40
C SER A 72 7.96 5.53 7.65
N VAL A 73 7.08 4.68 7.12
CA VAL A 73 5.90 5.13 6.41
C VAL A 73 4.94 5.84 7.35
N SER A 74 4.54 7.06 7.01
CA SER A 74 3.61 7.84 7.83
C SER A 74 2.30 8.16 7.11
N THR A 75 2.29 8.12 5.78
CA THR A 75 1.07 8.39 5.02
C THR A 75 1.13 7.74 3.66
N ALA A 76 -0.05 7.49 3.08
CA ALA A 76 -0.18 6.84 1.78
C ALA A 76 -1.08 7.67 0.87
N ARG A 77 -0.72 7.73 -0.42
CA ARG A 77 -1.53 8.38 -1.44
C ARG A 77 -1.58 7.49 -2.68
N TRP A 78 -2.78 7.29 -3.21
CA TRP A 78 -2.94 6.58 -4.47
C TRP A 78 -2.61 7.54 -5.60
N VAL A 79 -1.82 7.09 -6.58
CA VAL A 79 -1.33 7.96 -7.65
C VAL A 79 -1.92 7.57 -9.00
N THR A 80 -2.26 8.60 -9.78
CA THR A 80 -2.67 8.43 -11.18
C THR A 80 -1.90 9.44 -12.02
N TYR A 81 -1.80 9.17 -13.33
CA TYR A 81 -0.94 9.92 -14.25
C TYR A 81 -1.73 10.43 -15.44
N PRO A 82 -1.32 11.56 -16.03
CA PRO A 82 -1.98 12.07 -17.24
C PRO A 82 -1.63 11.27 -18.49
N ASP A 83 -0.45 10.60 -18.49
CA ASP A 83 0.02 9.84 -19.64
C ASP A 83 1.06 8.80 -19.21
N GLU A 84 1.42 7.92 -20.16
CA GLU A 84 2.39 6.86 -19.91
C GLU A 84 3.81 7.36 -19.69
N GLN A 85 4.19 8.45 -20.34
CA GLN A 85 5.55 8.99 -20.15
C GLN A 85 5.73 9.49 -18.73
N THR A 86 4.76 10.22 -18.21
CA THR A 86 4.78 10.68 -16.82
C THR A 86 4.86 9.50 -15.86
N ARG A 87 4.07 8.45 -16.11
CA ARG A 87 4.10 7.24 -15.30
C ARG A 87 5.50 6.63 -15.27
N LYS A 88 6.12 6.46 -16.44
CA LYS A 88 7.45 5.86 -16.54
C LYS A 88 8.49 6.70 -15.80
N ASP A 89 8.45 8.00 -15.98
CA ASP A 89 9.41 8.90 -15.35
C ASP A 89 9.24 8.92 -13.84
N PHE A 90 8.01 9.00 -13.37
CA PHE A 90 7.71 9.03 -11.94
C PHE A 90 8.11 7.71 -11.27
N GLU A 91 7.73 6.59 -11.86
CA GLU A 91 8.03 5.27 -11.28
C GLU A 91 9.53 4.98 -11.32
N LYS A 92 10.24 5.48 -12.30
CA LYS A 92 11.70 5.36 -12.36
C LYS A 92 12.36 6.14 -11.21
N GLU A 93 11.92 7.36 -10.95
CA GLU A 93 12.51 8.21 -9.92
C GLU A 93 12.06 7.80 -8.52
N GLN A 94 10.78 7.46 -8.35
CA GLN A 94 10.16 7.26 -7.05
C GLN A 94 9.89 5.79 -6.72
N GLY A 95 10.41 4.86 -7.52
CA GLY A 95 10.06 3.44 -7.40
C GLY A 95 10.22 2.84 -6.01
N MET A 96 11.23 3.28 -5.25
CA MET A 96 11.47 2.78 -3.90
C MET A 96 10.40 3.19 -2.88
N ARG A 97 9.60 4.20 -3.22
CA ARG A 97 8.51 4.67 -2.35
C ARG A 97 7.14 4.23 -2.86
N LEU A 98 7.11 3.45 -3.92
CA LEU A 98 5.87 2.98 -4.53
C LEU A 98 5.58 1.55 -4.10
N ALA A 99 4.30 1.27 -3.94
CA ALA A 99 3.81 -0.04 -3.60
C ALA A 99 2.51 -0.30 -4.35
N LYS A 100 2.02 -1.53 -4.28
CA LYS A 100 0.70 -1.89 -4.80
C LYS A 100 -0.20 -2.24 -3.63
N ASP A 101 -1.44 -1.77 -3.68
CA ASP A 101 -2.44 -2.21 -2.70
C ASP A 101 -2.99 -3.60 -3.10
N ALA A 102 -3.90 -4.15 -2.29
CA ALA A 102 -4.43 -5.48 -2.54
C ALA A 102 -5.20 -5.61 -3.86
N ASP A 103 -5.69 -4.50 -4.39
CA ASP A 103 -6.43 -4.47 -5.66
C ASP A 103 -5.53 -4.12 -6.87
N GLY A 104 -4.24 -3.98 -6.64
CA GLY A 104 -3.26 -3.71 -7.69
C GLY A 104 -3.05 -2.24 -8.03
N ASN A 105 -3.58 -1.32 -7.24
CA ASN A 105 -3.41 0.11 -7.46
C ASN A 105 -2.05 0.58 -6.97
N THR A 106 -1.46 1.55 -7.66
CA THR A 106 -0.18 2.12 -7.27
C THR A 106 -0.36 3.15 -6.15
N VAL A 107 0.46 3.03 -5.12
CA VAL A 107 0.40 3.86 -3.92
C VAL A 107 1.78 4.43 -3.64
N TYR A 108 1.82 5.72 -3.34
CA TYR A 108 3.03 6.39 -2.88
C TYR A 108 3.04 6.36 -1.35
N LEU A 109 4.07 5.75 -0.77
CA LEU A 109 4.24 5.63 0.68
C LEU A 109 5.22 6.70 1.14
N ALA A 110 4.70 7.76 1.76
CA ALA A 110 5.51 8.89 2.18
C ALA A 110 6.01 8.71 3.62
N THR A 111 7.20 9.22 3.89
CA THR A 111 7.80 9.16 5.22
C THR A 111 7.34 10.30 6.12
N SER A 112 6.80 11.37 5.54
CA SER A 112 6.27 12.52 6.27
C SER A 112 5.35 13.32 5.35
N ILE A 113 4.56 14.21 5.95
CA ILE A 113 3.76 15.17 5.18
C ILE A 113 4.68 16.10 4.38
N TYR A 114 5.82 16.47 4.95
CA TYR A 114 6.80 17.29 4.24
C TYR A 114 7.34 16.58 2.99
N ASN A 115 7.71 15.32 3.14
CA ASN A 115 8.15 14.50 2.03
C ASN A 115 7.08 14.42 0.93
N LEU A 116 5.83 14.21 1.32
CA LEU A 116 4.71 14.16 0.38
C LEU A 116 4.56 15.48 -0.36
N GLN A 117 4.56 16.60 0.36
CA GLN A 117 4.40 17.92 -0.25
C GLN A 117 5.54 18.24 -1.21
N THR A 118 6.77 17.89 -0.86
CA THR A 118 7.92 18.09 -1.71
C THR A 118 7.79 17.31 -3.02
N THR A 119 7.38 16.04 -2.92
CA THR A 119 7.18 15.21 -4.11
C THR A 119 6.05 15.75 -4.97
N GLN A 120 4.96 16.20 -4.37
CA GLN A 120 3.85 16.79 -5.11
C GLN A 120 4.27 18.06 -5.86
N LYS A 121 5.13 18.86 -5.28
CA LYS A 121 5.65 20.08 -5.95
C LYS A 121 6.53 19.76 -7.15
N HIS A 122 7.32 18.69 -7.05
CA HIS A 122 8.17 18.27 -8.16
C HIS A 122 7.41 17.55 -9.26
N TRP A 123 6.24 17.02 -8.94
CA TRP A 123 5.41 16.24 -9.86
C TRP A 123 3.99 16.78 -9.92
N PRO A 124 3.80 18.05 -10.36
CA PRO A 124 2.47 18.65 -10.37
C PRO A 124 1.48 17.97 -11.32
N GLN A 125 1.98 17.22 -12.30
CA GLN A 125 1.17 16.49 -13.25
C GLN A 125 0.65 15.15 -12.71
N VAL A 126 1.23 14.65 -11.63
CA VAL A 126 0.77 13.42 -10.96
C VAL A 126 -0.32 13.78 -9.96
N THR A 127 -1.41 13.02 -9.97
CA THR A 127 -2.49 13.22 -8.99
C THR A 127 -2.31 12.25 -7.83
N PHE A 128 -2.32 12.81 -6.62
CA PHE A 128 -2.17 12.05 -5.38
C PHE A 128 -3.52 12.02 -4.66
N HIS A 129 -4.17 10.86 -4.65
CA HIS A 129 -5.50 10.68 -4.08
C HIS A 129 -5.40 10.25 -2.62
N VAL A 130 -6.18 10.88 -1.75
CA VAL A 130 -6.18 10.54 -0.32
C VAL A 130 -6.85 9.19 -0.06
N THR A 131 -7.91 8.89 -0.80
CA THR A 131 -8.71 7.69 -0.62
C THR A 131 -9.10 7.10 -1.97
N ARG A 132 -9.61 5.87 -1.92
CA ARG A 132 -10.33 5.23 -3.02
C ARG A 132 -11.44 4.38 -2.41
N GLU A 133 -12.44 4.03 -3.22
CA GLU A 133 -13.47 3.11 -2.76
C GLU A 133 -12.90 1.70 -2.62
N HIS A 134 -13.36 0.95 -1.63
CA HIS A 134 -12.95 -0.43 -1.43
C HIS A 134 -13.25 -1.25 -2.69
N GLY A 135 -12.25 -2.02 -3.13
CA GLY A 135 -12.36 -2.84 -4.33
C GLY A 135 -12.20 -2.07 -5.64
N GLN A 136 -12.15 -0.73 -5.59
CA GLN A 136 -11.96 0.08 -6.78
C GLN A 136 -10.55 -0.13 -7.35
N LYS A 137 -10.47 -0.28 -8.67
CA LYS A 137 -9.19 -0.28 -9.35
C LYS A 137 -9.04 1.02 -10.12
N LEU A 138 -8.08 1.84 -9.71
CA LEU A 138 -7.78 3.11 -10.35
C LEU A 138 -7.10 2.87 -11.70
N LYS A 139 -7.38 3.73 -12.68
CA LYS A 139 -6.69 3.69 -13.95
C LYS A 139 -5.32 4.36 -13.81
N HIS A 140 -4.37 3.94 -14.64
CA HIS A 140 -3.04 4.54 -14.63
C HIS A 140 -3.07 6.01 -15.00
N THR A 141 -3.98 6.40 -15.87
CA THR A 141 -4.09 7.77 -16.35
C THR A 141 -5.47 8.32 -16.04
N ASP A 142 -5.53 9.60 -15.71
CA ASP A 142 -6.80 10.28 -15.40
C ASP A 142 -7.66 10.53 -16.63
N VAL A 143 -7.08 10.47 -17.82
CA VAL A 143 -7.81 10.79 -19.05
C VAL A 143 -9.00 9.86 -19.30
N ASP A 144 -9.02 8.71 -18.66
CA ASP A 144 -10.08 7.72 -18.83
C ASP A 144 -11.19 7.84 -17.79
N LEU A 145 -11.01 8.67 -16.79
CA LEU A 145 -11.94 8.71 -15.64
C LEU A 145 -13.28 9.36 -15.95
N ASP A 146 -13.33 10.16 -16.98
CA ASP A 146 -14.55 10.91 -17.36
C ASP A 146 -15.50 10.13 -18.26
N ILE A 147 -15.16 8.93 -18.57
CA ILE A 147 -15.95 8.09 -19.51
C ILE A 147 -16.95 7.16 -18.80
#